data_dc84aacb9dd0679023fe20956557c687
#
_entry.id   dc84aacb9dd0679023fe20956557c687
#
_cell.length_a   1.000
_cell.length_b   1.000
_cell.length_c   1.000
_cell.angle_alpha   90.00
_cell.angle_beta   90.00
_cell.angle_gamma   90.00
#
_symmetry.space_group_name_H-M   'P 1'
#
loop_
_entity.id
_entity.type
_entity.pdbx_description
1 polymer ?
#
loop_
_entity_poly.entity_id
_entity_poly.type
_entity_poly.pdbx_seq_one_letter_code
_entity_poly.pdbx_strand_id
1 'polypeptide(L)' 'MRDRRYEKKMQIVEKFIRKHGTTDHVAILNEVDIDYDTLMKVLSELRNRGSLK' A
#
# COMPACT_ATOMS: atom_id res chain seq x y z
N MET A 1 9.67 14.75 10.27
CA MET A 1 10.56 13.58 10.18
C MET A 1 9.80 12.43 9.54
N ARG A 2 10.41 11.79 8.54
CA ARG A 2 9.73 10.70 7.84
C ARG A 2 9.76 9.42 8.63
N ASP A 3 8.65 8.71 8.64
CA ASP A 3 8.56 7.42 9.25
C ASP A 3 9.00 6.35 8.24
N ARG A 4 10.16 5.77 8.47
CA ARG A 4 10.69 4.74 7.56
C ARG A 4 9.79 3.52 7.50
N ARG A 5 9.08 3.22 8.59
CA ARG A 5 8.16 2.10 8.60
C ARG A 5 7.03 2.32 7.61
N TYR A 6 6.53 3.54 7.56
CA TYR A 6 5.46 3.88 6.64
C TYR A 6 5.93 3.75 5.19
N GLU A 7 7.11 4.30 4.88
CA GLU A 7 7.65 4.20 3.52
C GLU A 7 7.88 2.75 3.12
N LYS A 8 8.39 1.95 4.04
CA LYS A 8 8.63 0.54 3.76
C LYS A 8 7.32 -0.19 3.48
N LYS A 9 6.29 0.07 4.28
CA LYS A 9 4.98 -0.54 4.06
C LYS A 9 4.38 -0.08 2.75
N MET A 10 4.57 1.18 2.39
CA MET A 10 4.10 1.67 1.11
C MET A 10 4.75 0.92 -0.05
N GLN A 11 6.05 0.68 0.03
CA GLN A 11 6.76 -0.08 -1.00
C GLN A 11 6.25 -1.51 -1.09
N ILE A 12 6.00 -2.14 0.05
CA ILE A 12 5.49 -3.51 0.07
C ILE A 12 4.11 -3.57 -0.57
N VAL A 13 3.24 -2.63 -0.23
CA VAL A 13 1.90 -2.57 -0.80
C VAL A 13 1.97 -2.33 -2.31
N GLU A 14 2.83 -1.42 -2.74
CA GLU A 14 2.97 -1.12 -4.15
C GLU A 14 3.43 -2.37 -4.93
N LYS A 15 4.41 -3.08 -4.39
CA LYS A 15 4.89 -4.31 -5.01
C LYS A 15 3.79 -5.36 -5.09
N PHE A 16 3.02 -5.47 -4.02
CA PHE A 16 1.92 -6.43 -3.98
C PHE A 16 0.91 -6.13 -5.09
N ILE A 17 0.53 -4.87 -5.21
CA ILE A 17 -0.46 -4.46 -6.20
C ILE A 17 0.06 -4.74 -7.62
N ARG A 18 1.32 -4.41 -7.87
CA ARG A 18 1.91 -4.65 -9.20
C ARG A 18 2.01 -6.13 -9.52
N LYS A 19 2.35 -6.93 -8.52
CA LYS A 19 2.51 -8.36 -8.72
C LYS A 19 1.18 -9.06 -8.94
N HIS A 20 0.17 -8.70 -8.17
CA HIS A 20 -1.13 -9.38 -8.21
C HIS A 20 -2.16 -8.65 -9.07
N GLY A 21 -1.91 -7.42 -9.43
CA GLY A 21 -2.83 -6.65 -10.25
C GLY A 21 -4.13 -6.31 -9.56
N THR A 22 -4.11 -6.21 -8.24
CA THR A 22 -5.32 -5.94 -7.47
C THR A 22 -5.06 -4.91 -6.39
N THR A 23 -6.09 -4.09 -6.11
CA THR A 23 -6.09 -3.17 -4.98
C THR A 23 -7.09 -3.61 -3.92
N ASP A 24 -7.45 -4.89 -3.92
CA ASP A 24 -8.39 -5.45 -2.96
C ASP A 24 -7.83 -5.33 -1.54
N HIS A 25 -8.52 -4.55 -0.71
CA HIS A 25 -8.07 -4.28 0.65
C HIS A 25 -7.92 -5.55 1.48
N VAL A 26 -8.87 -6.47 1.34
CA VAL A 26 -8.84 -7.71 2.12
C VAL A 26 -7.61 -8.54 1.76
N ALA A 27 -7.32 -8.65 0.46
CA ALA A 27 -6.16 -9.41 0.02
C ALA A 27 -4.87 -8.79 0.54
N ILE A 28 -4.76 -7.46 0.48
CA ILE A 28 -3.56 -6.77 0.96
C ILE A 28 -3.41 -6.94 2.47
N LEU A 29 -4.50 -6.79 3.22
CA LEU A 29 -4.45 -6.92 4.67
C LEU A 29 -4.07 -8.34 5.11
N ASN A 30 -4.44 -9.34 4.32
CA ASN A 30 -4.09 -10.72 4.62
C ASN A 30 -2.62 -11.04 4.35
N GLU A 31 -2.06 -10.42 3.33
CA GLU A 31 -0.69 -10.72 2.91
C GLU A 31 0.34 -9.75 3.50
N VAL A 32 -0.06 -8.51 3.75
CA VAL A 32 0.82 -7.48 4.26
C VAL A 32 0.44 -7.16 5.70
N ASP A 33 1.44 -7.09 6.57
CA ASP A 33 1.22 -6.72 7.97
C ASP A 33 1.03 -5.21 8.08
N ILE A 34 -0.20 -4.76 7.88
CA ILE A 34 -0.52 -3.34 7.83
C ILE A 34 -1.93 -3.11 8.37
N ASP A 35 -2.12 -1.99 9.05
CA ASP A 35 -3.43 -1.58 9.55
C ASP A 35 -4.29 -1.05 8.41
N TYR A 36 -5.61 -1.14 8.58
CA TYR A 36 -6.52 -0.62 7.57
C TYR A 36 -6.31 0.87 7.33
N ASP A 37 -6.19 1.65 8.41
CA ASP A 37 -5.97 3.09 8.29
C ASP A 37 -4.69 3.41 7.52
N THR A 38 -3.62 2.69 7.84
CA THR A 38 -2.34 2.87 7.15
C THR A 38 -2.47 2.48 5.69
N LEU A 39 -3.17 1.39 5.42
CA LEU A 39 -3.40 0.95 4.05
C LEU A 39 -4.14 2.01 3.24
N MET A 40 -5.16 2.62 3.83
CA MET A 40 -5.91 3.66 3.14
C MET A 40 -5.02 4.86 2.81
N LYS A 41 -4.15 5.24 3.73
CA LYS A 41 -3.19 6.32 3.48
C LYS A 41 -2.23 5.95 2.35
N VAL A 42 -1.72 4.74 2.38
CA VAL A 42 -0.79 4.27 1.35
C VAL A 42 -1.45 4.29 -0.02
N LEU A 43 -2.65 3.75 -0.12
CA LEU A 43 -3.36 3.70 -1.39
C LEU A 43 -3.65 5.11 -1.92
N SER A 44 -4.03 6.02 -1.03
CA SER A 44 -4.27 7.40 -1.41
C SER A 44 -3.00 8.05 -1.95
N GLU A 45 -1.87 7.83 -1.29
CA GLU A 45 -0.59 8.39 -1.74
C GLU A 45 -0.16 7.81 -3.09
N LEU A 46 -0.30 6.51 -3.25
CA LEU A 46 0.08 5.87 -4.50
C LEU A 46 -0.78 6.38 -5.65
N ARG A 47 -2.06 6.60 -5.39
CA ARG A 47 -2.96 7.16 -6.39
C ARG A 47 -2.56 8.58 -6.75
N ASN A 48 -2.21 9.40 -5.75
CA ASN A 48 -1.80 10.78 -5.99
C ASN A 48 -0.50 10.86 -6.78
N ARG A 49 0.37 9.87 -6.62
CA ARG A 49 1.61 9.80 -7.37
C ARG A 49 1.44 9.22 -8.77
N GLY A 50 0.25 8.76 -9.09
CA GLY A 50 -0.01 8.14 -10.37
C GLY A 50 0.48 6.71 -10.48
N SER A 51 0.84 6.10 -9.37
CA SER A 51 1.31 4.70 -9.37
C SER A 51 0.18 3.72 -9.56
N LEU A 52 -1.04 4.11 -9.20
CA LEU A 52 -2.24 3.31 -9.39
C LEU A 52 -3.11 3.98 -10.44
N LYS A 53 -3.62 3.18 -11.33
CA LYS A 53 -4.53 3.67 -12.36
C LYS A 53 -5.90 3.10 -12.19
#